data_9b3cba3c1e923e50c47c975c5a27d559
#
_entry.id   9b3cba3c1e923e50c47c975c5a27d559
#
_cell.length_a   1.000
_cell.length_b   1.000
_cell.length_c   1.000
_cell.angle_alpha   90.00
_cell.angle_beta   90.00
_cell.angle_gamma   90.00
#
_symmetry.space_group_name_H-M   'P 1'
#
loop_
_entity.id
_entity.type
_entity.pdbx_description
1 polymer ?
#
loop_
_entity_poly.entity_id
_entity_poly.type
_entity_poly.pdbx_seq_one_letter_code
_entity_poly.pdbx_strand_id
1 'polypeptide(L)'
;MNRPPVGRLRIAILTHSTHPRGGVAHALALGEALCRLGHEAVVHAPDPTGRGFFRAARCPAISVAAKPVGGSAAALVGARIADYLAHFSTPAACDFDVFHAQCCISGNALATLTRRRLIPGFVRTVHHIDASTDAQLAQWEERAILDAGRLLCLSRTWAATLAAEYGARADVVGTGVDSQTYTPDPGPEDEALRRSLGLGGGPVFLSVGGFEARKNTLAVIEAFAALRRAHPGAQLVVAGGASLLDHAGYEARCCAALEREGLAVGTGRPVIRTGPVDQADMPSLYRIADTLVFPSLMEGYGLCVLEAMACGTPVIVSARPPFTEYLAPGEALSVNPEDTGAIAAAMEASLEPGRRGRLRNAGREVARAHVWDACAARHLPTYAELAPRDAPVLPAATGAAAWNTLRIPRDA
;
A
#
# COMPACT_ATOMS: atom_id res chain seq x y z
N MET A 1 -5.81 13.28 30.48
CA MET A 1 -6.89 14.23 30.20
C MET A 1 -7.69 13.65 29.05
N ASN A 2 -8.93 13.18 29.31
CA ASN A 2 -9.83 12.68 28.26
C ASN A 2 -10.22 13.87 27.37
N ARG A 3 -9.71 13.92 26.13
CA ARG A 3 -10.25 14.83 25.12
C ARG A 3 -11.69 14.42 24.82
N PRO A 4 -12.64 15.37 24.63
CA PRO A 4 -14.00 15.03 24.22
C PRO A 4 -13.96 14.23 22.90
N PRO A 5 -14.93 13.34 22.66
CA PRO A 5 -15.00 12.60 21.41
C PRO A 5 -15.05 13.59 20.25
N VAL A 6 -14.23 13.35 19.25
CA VAL A 6 -14.18 14.16 18.02
C VAL A 6 -15.54 14.03 17.35
N GLY A 7 -16.21 15.16 17.08
CA GLY A 7 -17.46 15.17 16.31
C GLY A 7 -17.26 14.53 14.91
N ARG A 8 -18.35 14.34 14.19
CA ARG A 8 -18.31 13.81 12.82
C ARG A 8 -17.52 14.77 11.93
N LEU A 9 -16.43 14.28 11.30
CA LEU A 9 -15.58 15.04 10.40
C LEU A 9 -15.88 14.69 8.94
N ARG A 10 -15.74 15.68 8.06
CA ARG A 10 -15.68 15.53 6.60
C ARG A 10 -14.22 15.56 6.15
N ILE A 11 -13.74 14.46 5.59
CA ILE A 11 -12.31 14.23 5.34
C ILE A 11 -12.09 13.94 3.86
N ALA A 12 -11.29 14.78 3.18
CA ALA A 12 -10.80 14.51 1.83
C ALA A 12 -9.46 13.79 1.91
N ILE A 13 -9.38 12.56 1.40
CA ILE A 13 -8.14 11.76 1.32
C ILE A 13 -7.69 11.76 -0.13
N LEU A 14 -6.50 12.28 -0.42
CA LEU A 14 -5.98 12.43 -1.77
C LEU A 14 -4.80 11.48 -2.01
N THR A 15 -4.87 10.66 -3.07
CA THR A 15 -3.80 9.73 -3.47
C THR A 15 -3.34 9.97 -4.92
N HIS A 16 -2.33 9.25 -5.41
CA HIS A 16 -1.65 9.59 -6.66
C HIS A 16 -2.29 9.01 -7.93
N SER A 17 -3.12 7.99 -7.82
CA SER A 17 -3.74 7.32 -8.96
C SER A 17 -4.91 6.44 -8.53
N THR A 18 -5.63 5.87 -9.51
CA THR A 18 -6.68 4.87 -9.29
C THR A 18 -6.18 3.41 -9.41
N HIS A 19 -4.88 3.20 -9.68
CA HIS A 19 -4.29 1.89 -9.90
C HIS A 19 -3.98 1.13 -8.60
N PRO A 20 -3.83 -0.22 -8.63
CA PRO A 20 -3.55 -1.05 -7.46
C PRO A 20 -2.10 -0.85 -6.96
N ARG A 21 -1.88 0.19 -6.20
CA ARG A 21 -0.63 0.54 -5.53
C ARG A 21 -0.83 0.56 -4.03
N GLY A 22 0.20 0.26 -3.25
CA GLY A 22 0.12 0.21 -1.79
C GLY A 22 -0.46 1.47 -1.16
N GLY A 23 -0.04 2.67 -1.61
CA GLY A 23 -0.59 3.95 -1.13
C GLY A 23 -2.04 4.18 -1.51
N VAL A 24 -2.49 3.66 -2.67
CA VAL A 24 -3.90 3.76 -3.11
C VAL A 24 -4.77 2.79 -2.31
N ALA A 25 -4.30 1.55 -2.12
CA ALA A 25 -4.97 0.55 -1.29
C ALA A 25 -5.11 1.06 0.16
N HIS A 26 -4.04 1.67 0.71
CA HIS A 26 -4.06 2.30 2.03
C HIS A 26 -5.11 3.44 2.09
N ALA A 27 -5.13 4.35 1.12
CA ALA A 27 -6.07 5.48 1.10
C ALA A 27 -7.52 5.01 1.10
N LEU A 28 -7.86 4.00 0.26
CA LEU A 28 -9.20 3.42 0.21
C LEU A 28 -9.58 2.75 1.54
N ALA A 29 -8.69 1.91 2.08
CA ALA A 29 -8.95 1.18 3.32
C ALA A 29 -9.07 2.11 4.54
N LEU A 30 -8.26 3.17 4.60
CA LEU A 30 -8.37 4.22 5.62
C LEU A 30 -9.70 4.97 5.50
N GLY A 31 -10.11 5.36 4.28
CA GLY A 31 -11.39 6.02 4.05
C GLY A 31 -12.57 5.15 4.49
N GLU A 32 -12.55 3.88 4.13
CA GLU A 32 -13.56 2.90 4.54
C GLU A 32 -13.63 2.73 6.07
N ALA A 33 -12.47 2.67 6.74
CA ALA A 33 -12.42 2.56 8.19
C ALA A 33 -12.92 3.83 8.89
N LEU A 34 -12.58 5.02 8.39
CA LEU A 34 -13.10 6.28 8.92
C LEU A 34 -14.62 6.37 8.77
N CYS A 35 -15.18 5.89 7.66
CA CYS A 35 -16.62 5.79 7.48
C CYS A 35 -17.27 4.82 8.48
N ARG A 36 -16.64 3.66 8.77
CA ARG A 36 -17.12 2.75 9.84
C ARG A 36 -17.08 3.39 11.22
N LEU A 37 -16.12 4.28 11.48
CA LEU A 37 -16.02 5.05 12.73
C LEU A 37 -16.99 6.25 12.79
N GLY A 38 -17.86 6.44 11.79
CA GLY A 38 -18.90 7.46 11.77
C GLY A 38 -18.52 8.80 11.16
N HIS A 39 -17.33 8.91 10.54
CA HIS A 39 -16.90 10.10 9.80
C HIS A 39 -17.36 10.05 8.33
N GLU A 40 -17.25 11.17 7.61
CA GLU A 40 -17.44 11.25 6.17
C GLU A 40 -16.06 11.32 5.50
N ALA A 41 -15.55 10.21 5.00
CA ALA A 41 -14.30 10.18 4.26
C ALA A 41 -14.58 10.01 2.75
N VAL A 42 -13.95 10.87 1.94
CA VAL A 42 -14.01 10.81 0.48
C VAL A 42 -12.59 10.64 -0.06
N VAL A 43 -12.37 9.60 -0.85
CA VAL A 43 -11.05 9.34 -1.45
C VAL A 43 -11.03 9.92 -2.87
N HIS A 44 -10.02 10.76 -3.15
CA HIS A 44 -9.83 11.39 -4.46
C HIS A 44 -8.56 10.85 -5.11
N ALA A 45 -8.63 10.55 -6.42
CA ALA A 45 -7.47 10.14 -7.20
C ALA A 45 -7.54 10.61 -8.66
N PRO A 46 -6.42 11.10 -9.25
CA PRO A 46 -6.36 11.39 -10.67
C PRO A 46 -6.57 10.12 -11.48
N ASP A 47 -7.47 10.18 -12.45
CA ASP A 47 -7.84 9.05 -13.32
C ASP A 47 -7.76 9.44 -14.81
N PRO A 48 -6.62 9.18 -15.47
CA PRO A 48 -6.46 9.45 -16.90
C PRO A 48 -7.21 8.46 -17.79
N THR A 49 -7.77 7.39 -17.22
CA THR A 49 -8.46 6.34 -17.97
C THR A 49 -9.97 6.47 -17.96
N GLY A 50 -10.53 7.19 -16.99
CA GLY A 50 -11.96 7.28 -16.75
C GLY A 50 -12.62 5.98 -16.26
N ARG A 51 -11.81 4.96 -15.90
CA ARG A 51 -12.32 3.65 -15.45
C ARG A 51 -12.63 3.56 -13.97
N GLY A 52 -12.20 4.57 -13.20
CA GLY A 52 -12.34 4.56 -11.74
C GLY A 52 -11.23 3.81 -11.02
N PHE A 53 -11.43 3.58 -9.74
CA PHE A 53 -10.47 2.85 -8.91
C PHE A 53 -10.42 1.37 -9.26
N PHE A 54 -9.27 0.74 -9.04
CA PHE A 54 -8.98 -0.68 -9.32
C PHE A 54 -9.91 -1.66 -8.59
N ARG A 55 -10.66 -1.21 -7.59
CA ARG A 55 -11.71 -1.96 -6.90
C ARG A 55 -12.85 -1.04 -6.49
N ALA A 56 -14.02 -1.60 -6.26
CA ALA A 56 -15.11 -0.90 -5.62
C ALA A 56 -14.71 -0.48 -4.19
N ALA A 57 -14.95 0.78 -3.85
CA ALA A 57 -14.74 1.32 -2.52
C ALA A 57 -16.03 1.21 -1.70
N ARG A 58 -15.89 0.93 -0.39
CA ARG A 58 -17.00 0.94 0.59
C ARG A 58 -17.18 2.32 1.24
N CYS A 59 -16.48 3.34 0.73
CA CYS A 59 -16.63 4.75 1.06
C CYS A 59 -16.78 5.54 -0.25
N PRO A 60 -17.25 6.80 -0.22
CA PRO A 60 -17.23 7.68 -1.38
C PRO A 60 -15.81 7.79 -1.97
N ALA A 61 -15.70 7.59 -3.29
CA ALA A 61 -14.44 7.68 -4.02
C ALA A 61 -14.66 8.43 -5.34
N ILE A 62 -13.84 9.44 -5.59
CA ILE A 62 -13.96 10.36 -6.72
C ILE A 62 -12.75 10.20 -7.64
N SER A 63 -13.02 9.81 -8.88
CA SER A 63 -12.05 9.89 -9.97
C SER A 63 -11.93 11.33 -10.42
N VAL A 64 -10.79 11.96 -10.16
CA VAL A 64 -10.47 13.30 -10.61
C VAL A 64 -10.10 13.24 -12.09
N ALA A 65 -10.80 14.04 -12.92
CA ALA A 65 -10.55 14.08 -14.36
C ALA A 65 -9.07 14.43 -14.62
N ALA A 66 -8.39 13.61 -15.38
CA ALA A 66 -6.98 13.74 -15.69
C ALA A 66 -6.71 13.36 -17.15
N LYS A 67 -5.67 13.94 -17.74
CA LYS A 67 -5.28 13.61 -19.12
C LYS A 67 -4.11 12.63 -19.10
N PRO A 68 -4.03 11.69 -20.06
CA PRO A 68 -2.82 10.92 -20.27
C PRO A 68 -1.61 11.84 -20.49
N VAL A 69 -0.50 11.56 -19.86
CA VAL A 69 0.74 12.33 -19.98
C VAL A 69 1.87 11.37 -20.30
N GLY A 70 2.59 11.66 -21.36
CA GLY A 70 3.86 11.00 -21.72
C GLY A 70 5.04 11.83 -21.24
N GLY A 71 6.23 11.25 -21.31
CA GLY A 71 7.48 11.92 -20.97
C GLY A 71 8.05 11.50 -19.61
N SER A 72 8.68 12.44 -18.89
CA SER A 72 9.38 12.16 -17.65
C SER A 72 8.43 11.97 -16.45
N ALA A 73 8.94 11.35 -15.39
CA ALA A 73 8.23 11.26 -14.11
C ALA A 73 7.85 12.65 -13.55
N ALA A 74 8.73 13.64 -13.71
CA ALA A 74 8.45 15.02 -13.31
C ALA A 74 7.29 15.62 -14.10
N ALA A 75 7.21 15.39 -15.41
CA ALA A 75 6.07 15.85 -16.23
C ALA A 75 4.75 15.24 -15.75
N LEU A 76 4.76 13.94 -15.45
CA LEU A 76 3.59 13.25 -14.90
C LEU A 76 3.17 13.82 -13.54
N VAL A 77 4.12 13.96 -12.61
CA VAL A 77 3.83 14.52 -11.28
C VAL A 77 3.25 15.93 -11.37
N GLY A 78 3.87 16.81 -12.20
CA GLY A 78 3.38 18.17 -12.42
C GLY A 78 1.95 18.21 -12.97
N ALA A 79 1.64 17.35 -13.96
CA ALA A 79 0.30 17.26 -14.51
C ALA A 79 -0.72 16.77 -13.46
N ARG A 80 -0.39 15.77 -12.65
CA ARG A 80 -1.29 15.28 -11.58
C ARG A 80 -1.53 16.34 -10.50
N ILE A 81 -0.52 17.16 -10.16
CA ILE A 81 -0.69 18.32 -9.28
C ILE A 81 -1.70 19.30 -9.90
N ALA A 82 -1.55 19.61 -11.19
CA ALA A 82 -2.47 20.52 -11.91
C ALA A 82 -3.91 19.99 -11.96
N ASP A 83 -4.10 18.68 -12.18
CA ASP A 83 -5.42 18.05 -12.17
C ASP A 83 -6.12 18.25 -10.82
N TYR A 84 -5.41 18.07 -9.71
CA TYR A 84 -5.96 18.34 -8.38
C TYR A 84 -6.28 19.81 -8.14
N LEU A 85 -5.42 20.73 -8.61
CA LEU A 85 -5.68 22.16 -8.48
C LEU A 85 -6.93 22.58 -9.26
N ALA A 86 -7.16 21.98 -10.43
CA ALA A 86 -8.38 22.21 -11.20
C ALA A 86 -9.62 21.65 -10.49
N HIS A 87 -9.51 20.43 -9.93
CA HIS A 87 -10.61 19.77 -9.21
C HIS A 87 -11.04 20.57 -7.97
N PHE A 88 -10.10 21.06 -7.17
CA PHE A 88 -10.36 21.85 -5.97
C PHE A 88 -10.36 23.37 -6.23
N SER A 89 -10.79 23.80 -7.42
CA SER A 89 -10.79 25.23 -7.80
C SER A 89 -11.98 26.02 -7.24
N THR A 90 -13.00 25.34 -6.74
CA THR A 90 -14.24 25.98 -6.24
C THR A 90 -14.37 25.80 -4.72
N PRO A 91 -15.00 26.75 -3.99
CA PRO A 91 -15.26 26.60 -2.56
C PRO A 91 -16.08 25.33 -2.23
N ALA A 92 -17.04 24.97 -3.09
CA ALA A 92 -17.85 23.76 -2.87
C ALA A 92 -17.03 22.46 -2.94
N ALA A 93 -15.99 22.41 -3.80
CA ALA A 93 -15.09 21.27 -3.86
C ALA A 93 -14.15 21.20 -2.66
N CYS A 94 -13.95 22.33 -1.96
CA CYS A 94 -13.10 22.43 -0.77
C CYS A 94 -13.88 22.32 0.55
N ASP A 95 -15.17 21.95 0.52
CA ASP A 95 -16.01 21.84 1.72
C ASP A 95 -15.73 20.57 2.52
N PHE A 96 -14.54 20.52 3.17
CA PHE A 96 -14.07 19.47 4.05
C PHE A 96 -13.42 20.07 5.30
N ASP A 97 -13.55 19.38 6.43
CA ASP A 97 -12.91 19.77 7.68
C ASP A 97 -11.41 19.46 7.69
N VAL A 98 -11.04 18.37 7.02
CA VAL A 98 -9.65 17.86 6.94
C VAL A 98 -9.28 17.48 5.53
N PHE A 99 -8.10 17.92 5.10
CA PHE A 99 -7.46 17.50 3.84
C PHE A 99 -6.26 16.62 4.17
N HIS A 100 -6.24 15.41 3.63
CA HIS A 100 -5.19 14.42 3.90
C HIS A 100 -4.47 13.98 2.63
N ALA A 101 -3.20 14.35 2.50
CA ALA A 101 -2.33 13.93 1.41
C ALA A 101 -1.67 12.57 1.70
N GLN A 102 -1.73 11.66 0.72
CA GLN A 102 -1.09 10.33 0.81
C GLN A 102 0.22 10.23 0.00
N CYS A 103 0.61 11.29 -0.71
CA CYS A 103 1.80 11.29 -1.58
C CYS A 103 2.30 12.70 -1.86
N CYS A 104 3.46 12.82 -2.51
CA CYS A 104 4.02 14.13 -2.89
C CYS A 104 3.11 14.90 -3.86
N ILE A 105 2.42 14.24 -4.79
CA ILE A 105 1.48 14.87 -5.73
C ILE A 105 0.37 15.60 -4.97
N SER A 106 -0.35 14.87 -4.13
CA SER A 106 -1.45 15.42 -3.33
C SER A 106 -0.95 16.46 -2.33
N GLY A 107 0.22 16.24 -1.71
CA GLY A 107 0.85 17.20 -0.80
C GLY A 107 1.15 18.54 -1.47
N ASN A 108 1.70 18.53 -2.69
CA ASN A 108 1.98 19.76 -3.46
C ASN A 108 0.70 20.49 -3.90
N ALA A 109 -0.32 19.74 -4.28
CA ALA A 109 -1.62 20.35 -4.60
C ALA A 109 -2.22 21.05 -3.38
N LEU A 110 -2.29 20.35 -2.24
CA LEU A 110 -2.83 20.89 -0.99
C LEU A 110 -1.99 22.04 -0.43
N ALA A 111 -0.64 21.98 -0.52
CA ALA A 111 0.23 23.09 -0.18
C ALA A 111 -0.08 24.34 -1.01
N THR A 112 -0.37 24.19 -2.30
CA THR A 112 -0.74 25.29 -3.18
C THR A 112 -2.12 25.86 -2.83
N LEU A 113 -3.12 24.98 -2.55
CA LEU A 113 -4.45 25.42 -2.11
C LEU A 113 -4.40 26.16 -0.77
N THR A 114 -3.58 25.69 0.17
CA THR A 114 -3.34 26.38 1.46
C THR A 114 -2.74 27.79 1.26
N ARG A 115 -1.73 27.91 0.40
CA ARG A 115 -1.13 29.23 0.07
C ARG A 115 -2.10 30.18 -0.60
N ARG A 116 -3.04 29.64 -1.40
CA ARG A 116 -4.15 30.40 -2.00
C ARG A 116 -5.30 30.70 -1.04
N ARG A 117 -5.23 30.21 0.21
CA ARG A 117 -6.27 30.35 1.25
C ARG A 117 -7.63 29.74 0.83
N LEU A 118 -7.60 28.72 -0.02
CA LEU A 118 -8.80 27.93 -0.39
C LEU A 118 -9.09 26.84 0.64
N ILE A 119 -8.07 26.39 1.38
CA ILE A 119 -8.18 25.45 2.50
C ILE A 119 -7.34 25.95 3.68
N PRO A 120 -7.67 25.61 4.94
CA PRO A 120 -6.93 26.09 6.11
C PRO A 120 -5.55 25.43 6.28
N GLY A 121 -5.36 24.23 5.78
CA GLY A 121 -4.15 23.43 5.89
C GLY A 121 -4.40 21.97 5.54
N PHE A 122 -3.39 21.12 5.70
CA PHE A 122 -3.51 19.70 5.41
C PHE A 122 -2.60 18.87 6.30
N VAL A 123 -2.95 17.59 6.46
CA VAL A 123 -2.08 16.54 7.01
C VAL A 123 -1.49 15.73 5.87
N ARG A 124 -0.27 15.22 6.03
CA ARG A 124 0.35 14.30 5.09
C ARG A 124 0.78 13.01 5.80
N THR A 125 0.40 11.85 5.25
CA THR A 125 1.03 10.56 5.58
C THR A 125 2.21 10.31 4.66
N VAL A 126 3.39 10.13 5.25
CA VAL A 126 4.61 9.69 4.54
C VAL A 126 4.67 8.17 4.63
N HIS A 127 4.47 7.51 3.48
CA HIS A 127 4.55 6.04 3.38
C HIS A 127 5.99 5.57 3.33
N HIS A 128 6.79 6.18 2.50
CA HIS A 128 8.25 6.06 2.36
C HIS A 128 8.73 7.24 1.52
N ILE A 129 10.02 7.45 1.51
CA ILE A 129 10.67 8.49 0.71
C ILE A 129 11.64 7.77 -0.23
N ASP A 130 11.41 7.88 -1.53
CA ASP A 130 12.32 7.36 -2.54
C ASP A 130 13.40 8.42 -2.82
N ALA A 131 14.66 7.99 -2.79
CA ALA A 131 15.75 8.84 -3.25
C ALA A 131 15.57 9.13 -4.75
N SER A 132 15.50 10.40 -5.11
CA SER A 132 15.37 10.81 -6.51
C SER A 132 16.61 11.57 -6.95
N THR A 133 17.12 11.23 -8.15
CA THR A 133 18.17 11.98 -8.84
C THR A 133 17.61 13.17 -9.62
N ASP A 134 16.31 13.23 -9.82
CA ASP A 134 15.61 14.38 -10.43
C ASP A 134 15.36 15.45 -9.37
N ALA A 135 16.03 16.60 -9.53
CA ALA A 135 15.97 17.71 -8.59
C ALA A 135 14.53 18.25 -8.40
N GLN A 136 13.71 18.23 -9.45
CA GLN A 136 12.32 18.70 -9.36
C GLN A 136 11.47 17.75 -8.53
N LEU A 137 11.65 16.43 -8.68
CA LEU A 137 10.96 15.43 -7.86
C LEU A 137 11.38 15.53 -6.39
N ALA A 138 12.69 15.69 -6.13
CA ALA A 138 13.22 15.89 -4.78
C ALA A 138 12.63 17.15 -4.12
N GLN A 139 12.58 18.27 -4.86
CA GLN A 139 11.98 19.51 -4.37
C GLN A 139 10.48 19.38 -4.07
N TRP A 140 9.74 18.66 -4.91
CA TRP A 140 8.32 18.40 -4.63
C TRP A 140 8.11 17.49 -3.42
N GLU A 141 8.99 16.50 -3.21
CA GLU A 141 8.92 15.65 -2.03
C GLU A 141 9.16 16.47 -0.76
N GLU A 142 10.24 17.25 -0.72
CA GLU A 142 10.57 18.14 0.37
C GLU A 142 9.44 19.14 0.67
N ARG A 143 8.95 19.84 -0.36
CA ARG A 143 7.86 20.81 -0.22
C ARG A 143 6.62 20.18 0.38
N ALA A 144 6.23 19.00 -0.09
CA ALA A 144 5.04 18.33 0.40
C ALA A 144 5.18 17.88 1.87
N ILE A 145 6.42 17.65 2.35
CA ILE A 145 6.71 17.37 3.76
C ILE A 145 6.65 18.68 4.58
N LEU A 146 7.38 19.70 4.16
CA LEU A 146 7.60 20.92 4.96
C LEU A 146 6.37 21.84 5.01
N ASP A 147 5.55 21.87 3.95
CA ASP A 147 4.33 22.69 3.90
C ASP A 147 3.12 22.01 4.60
N ALA A 148 3.23 20.76 5.04
CA ALA A 148 2.17 20.08 5.76
C ALA A 148 1.99 20.63 7.18
N GLY A 149 0.76 20.92 7.58
CA GLY A 149 0.43 21.37 8.94
C GLY A 149 0.70 20.30 9.99
N ARG A 150 0.59 19.03 9.63
CA ARG A 150 0.93 17.86 10.46
C ARG A 150 1.44 16.74 9.55
N LEU A 151 2.37 15.95 10.08
CA LEU A 151 2.86 14.75 9.41
C LEU A 151 2.46 13.51 10.19
N LEU A 152 2.07 12.50 9.43
CA LEU A 152 1.87 11.13 9.86
C LEU A 152 2.85 10.23 9.11
N CYS A 153 3.23 9.11 9.70
CA CYS A 153 4.05 8.10 9.04
C CYS A 153 3.64 6.69 9.51
N LEU A 154 4.11 5.67 8.79
CA LEU A 154 3.67 4.31 9.05
C LEU A 154 4.51 3.60 10.11
N SER A 155 5.75 4.03 10.37
CA SER A 155 6.68 3.35 11.28
C SER A 155 7.55 4.33 12.06
N ARG A 156 8.13 3.85 13.17
CA ARG A 156 9.08 4.64 13.97
C ARG A 156 10.33 5.01 13.19
N THR A 157 10.78 4.13 12.32
CA THR A 157 11.92 4.40 11.43
C THR A 157 11.65 5.62 10.54
N TRP A 158 10.47 5.69 9.92
CA TRP A 158 10.10 6.85 9.10
C TRP A 158 9.92 8.12 9.93
N ALA A 159 9.42 8.02 11.16
CA ALA A 159 9.40 9.17 12.08
C ALA A 159 10.80 9.69 12.41
N ALA A 160 11.75 8.78 12.65
CA ALA A 160 13.14 9.13 12.90
C ALA A 160 13.82 9.75 11.64
N THR A 161 13.58 9.18 10.46
CA THR A 161 14.08 9.73 9.18
C THR A 161 13.56 11.16 8.94
N LEU A 162 12.25 11.38 9.13
CA LEU A 162 11.66 12.73 8.98
C LEU A 162 12.26 13.73 9.96
N ALA A 163 12.51 13.32 11.20
CA ALA A 163 13.15 14.19 12.18
C ALA A 163 14.61 14.49 11.83
N ALA A 164 15.37 13.48 11.36
CA ALA A 164 16.79 13.63 11.05
C ALA A 164 17.05 14.41 9.77
N GLU A 165 16.30 14.14 8.71
CA GLU A 165 16.56 14.69 7.39
C GLU A 165 15.81 16.00 7.11
N TYR A 166 14.60 16.16 7.68
CA TYR A 166 13.72 17.31 7.43
C TYR A 166 13.48 18.18 8.67
N GLY A 167 14.01 17.81 9.84
CA GLY A 167 13.69 18.47 11.10
C GLY A 167 12.21 18.42 11.46
N ALA A 168 11.45 17.47 10.91
CA ALA A 168 10.00 17.43 10.95
C ALA A 168 9.51 16.30 11.88
N ARG A 169 8.57 16.62 12.78
CA ARG A 169 7.93 15.62 13.66
C ARG A 169 6.74 14.97 12.96
N ALA A 170 6.67 13.65 13.01
CA ALA A 170 5.54 12.87 12.52
C ALA A 170 5.00 11.93 13.59
N ASP A 171 3.67 11.76 13.64
CA ASP A 171 3.03 10.78 14.49
C ASP A 171 2.90 9.43 13.76
N VAL A 172 3.17 8.32 14.47
CA VAL A 172 3.14 6.99 13.89
C VAL A 172 1.72 6.43 13.94
N VAL A 173 1.13 6.18 12.78
CA VAL A 173 -0.24 5.66 12.65
C VAL A 173 -0.30 4.20 12.21
N GLY A 174 0.78 3.66 11.65
CA GLY A 174 0.84 2.29 11.15
C GLY A 174 -0.09 2.05 9.96
N THR A 175 -0.50 0.80 9.82
CA THR A 175 -1.48 0.38 8.79
C THR A 175 -2.38 -0.71 9.35
N GLY A 176 -3.27 -1.27 8.51
CA GLY A 176 -4.14 -2.37 8.88
C GLY A 176 -4.31 -3.38 7.74
N VAL A 177 -5.01 -4.46 8.04
CA VAL A 177 -5.48 -5.44 7.08
C VAL A 177 -7.00 -5.60 7.20
N ASP A 178 -7.67 -5.85 6.08
CA ASP A 178 -9.10 -6.17 6.06
C ASP A 178 -9.29 -7.67 6.30
N SER A 179 -9.54 -8.04 7.56
CA SER A 179 -9.75 -9.42 7.98
C SER A 179 -11.06 -10.05 7.49
N GLN A 180 -11.94 -9.29 6.84
CA GLN A 180 -13.13 -9.83 6.17
C GLN A 180 -12.79 -10.29 4.74
N THR A 181 -11.88 -9.59 4.07
CA THR A 181 -11.42 -9.93 2.72
C THR A 181 -10.28 -10.96 2.76
N TYR A 182 -9.31 -10.74 3.63
CA TYR A 182 -8.15 -11.63 3.78
C TYR A 182 -8.39 -12.61 4.93
N THR A 183 -8.85 -13.81 4.57
CA THR A 183 -9.16 -14.89 5.53
C THR A 183 -8.39 -16.16 5.18
N PRO A 184 -8.12 -17.03 6.16
CA PRO A 184 -7.48 -18.32 5.92
C PRO A 184 -8.45 -19.36 5.33
N ASP A 185 -9.74 -19.04 5.26
CA ASP A 185 -10.76 -19.96 4.80
C ASP A 185 -10.67 -20.13 3.27
N PRO A 186 -10.59 -21.38 2.76
CA PRO A 186 -10.49 -21.63 1.33
C PRO A 186 -11.70 -21.07 0.57
N GLY A 187 -11.43 -20.41 -0.56
CA GLY A 187 -12.46 -19.94 -1.49
C GLY A 187 -12.56 -20.83 -2.74
N PRO A 188 -13.70 -20.83 -3.42
CA PRO A 188 -13.88 -21.59 -4.66
C PRO A 188 -12.91 -21.11 -5.77
N GLU A 189 -12.44 -19.88 -5.67
CA GLU A 189 -11.50 -19.25 -6.62
C GLU A 189 -10.07 -19.80 -6.49
N ASP A 190 -9.70 -20.36 -5.33
CA ASP A 190 -8.33 -20.81 -5.04
C ASP A 190 -7.88 -21.87 -6.04
N GLU A 191 -8.73 -22.89 -6.27
CA GLU A 191 -8.39 -23.95 -7.21
C GLU A 191 -8.45 -23.50 -8.68
N ALA A 192 -9.33 -22.55 -9.01
CA ALA A 192 -9.36 -21.94 -10.33
C ALA A 192 -8.07 -21.16 -10.61
N LEU A 193 -7.60 -20.40 -9.63
CA LEU A 193 -6.34 -19.63 -9.72
C LEU A 193 -5.13 -20.57 -9.78
N ARG A 194 -5.09 -21.66 -8.98
CA ARG A 194 -4.03 -22.67 -9.09
C ARG A 194 -3.91 -23.23 -10.51
N ARG A 195 -5.04 -23.59 -11.11
CA ARG A 195 -5.06 -24.13 -12.48
C ARG A 195 -4.65 -23.10 -13.53
N SER A 196 -5.11 -21.84 -13.42
CA SER A 196 -4.78 -20.78 -14.36
C SER A 196 -3.29 -20.46 -14.37
N LEU A 197 -2.63 -20.52 -13.19
CA LEU A 197 -1.19 -20.34 -13.04
C LEU A 197 -0.40 -21.61 -13.40
N GLY A 198 -1.06 -22.76 -13.58
CA GLY A 198 -0.41 -24.04 -13.86
C GLY A 198 0.41 -24.54 -12.65
N LEU A 199 -0.08 -24.31 -11.43
CA LEU A 199 0.62 -24.73 -10.22
C LEU A 199 0.52 -26.25 -10.05
N GLY A 200 1.66 -26.89 -9.87
CA GLY A 200 1.79 -28.32 -9.63
C GLY A 200 1.60 -28.72 -8.16
N GLY A 201 2.00 -29.95 -7.82
CA GLY A 201 1.94 -30.49 -6.45
C GLY A 201 3.15 -30.12 -5.57
N GLY A 202 4.14 -29.36 -6.08
CA GLY A 202 5.30 -28.91 -5.32
C GLY A 202 5.03 -27.66 -4.51
N PRO A 203 6.00 -27.23 -3.66
CA PRO A 203 5.89 -26.00 -2.88
C PRO A 203 5.72 -24.74 -3.75
N VAL A 204 4.85 -23.83 -3.34
CA VAL A 204 4.58 -22.57 -4.02
C VAL A 204 5.06 -21.41 -3.15
N PHE A 205 6.03 -20.66 -3.64
CA PHE A 205 6.52 -19.43 -3.03
C PHE A 205 5.95 -18.23 -3.76
N LEU A 206 5.54 -17.21 -3.01
CA LEU A 206 4.97 -15.98 -3.54
C LEU A 206 5.90 -14.80 -3.23
N SER A 207 6.19 -13.97 -4.24
CA SER A 207 6.80 -12.65 -4.07
C SER A 207 5.87 -11.58 -4.64
N VAL A 208 5.62 -10.51 -3.90
CA VAL A 208 4.69 -9.45 -4.30
C VAL A 208 5.44 -8.14 -4.52
N GLY A 209 5.19 -7.51 -5.68
CA GLY A 209 5.77 -6.21 -6.04
C GLY A 209 6.49 -6.21 -7.40
N GLY A 210 6.46 -7.33 -8.15
CA GLY A 210 7.09 -7.41 -9.47
C GLY A 210 8.63 -7.37 -9.40
N PHE A 211 9.26 -6.93 -10.48
CA PHE A 211 10.73 -6.79 -10.57
C PHE A 211 11.13 -5.36 -10.18
N GLU A 212 11.15 -5.08 -8.89
CA GLU A 212 11.48 -3.78 -8.30
C GLU A 212 12.66 -3.93 -7.32
N ALA A 213 13.69 -3.09 -7.45
CA ALA A 213 14.91 -3.19 -6.65
C ALA A 213 14.64 -3.16 -5.15
N ARG A 214 13.74 -2.28 -4.71
CA ARG A 214 13.32 -2.16 -3.32
C ARG A 214 12.71 -3.44 -2.75
N LYS A 215 12.02 -4.23 -3.60
CA LYS A 215 11.42 -5.53 -3.24
C LYS A 215 12.41 -6.67 -3.19
N ASN A 216 13.61 -6.45 -3.71
CA ASN A 216 14.73 -7.42 -3.69
C ASN A 216 14.42 -8.73 -4.42
N THR A 217 13.65 -8.66 -5.50
CA THR A 217 13.19 -9.84 -6.25
C THR A 217 14.35 -10.63 -6.85
N LEU A 218 15.48 -9.96 -7.18
CA LEU A 218 16.69 -10.63 -7.65
C LEU A 218 17.22 -11.65 -6.61
N ALA A 219 17.36 -11.25 -5.36
CA ALA A 219 17.80 -12.14 -4.29
C ALA A 219 16.78 -13.28 -4.04
N VAL A 220 15.48 -13.02 -4.20
CA VAL A 220 14.45 -14.08 -4.15
C VAL A 220 14.64 -15.10 -5.26
N ILE A 221 14.93 -14.67 -6.51
CA ILE A 221 15.18 -15.55 -7.66
C ILE A 221 16.41 -16.43 -7.38
N GLU A 222 17.50 -15.84 -6.92
CA GLU A 222 18.74 -16.57 -6.62
C GLU A 222 18.56 -17.57 -5.47
N ALA A 223 17.87 -17.17 -4.39
CA ALA A 223 17.53 -18.05 -3.27
C ALA A 223 16.60 -19.20 -3.71
N PHE A 224 15.61 -18.91 -4.55
CA PHE A 224 14.71 -19.91 -5.13
C PHE A 224 15.45 -20.91 -6.00
N ALA A 225 16.41 -20.47 -6.82
CA ALA A 225 17.24 -21.35 -7.62
C ALA A 225 18.02 -22.35 -6.75
N ALA A 226 18.57 -21.88 -5.63
CA ALA A 226 19.26 -22.73 -4.67
C ALA A 226 18.31 -23.77 -4.02
N LEU A 227 17.14 -23.33 -3.54
CA LEU A 227 16.11 -24.19 -2.96
C LEU A 227 15.65 -25.26 -3.94
N ARG A 228 15.46 -24.90 -5.21
CA ARG A 228 14.89 -25.78 -6.23
C ARG A 228 15.77 -27.00 -6.54
N ARG A 229 17.05 -26.97 -6.20
CA ARG A 229 17.94 -28.15 -6.32
C ARG A 229 17.47 -29.30 -5.42
N ALA A 230 16.94 -28.99 -4.23
CA ALA A 230 16.35 -29.97 -3.32
C ALA A 230 14.87 -30.24 -3.60
N HIS A 231 14.16 -29.22 -4.14
CA HIS A 231 12.73 -29.26 -4.43
C HIS A 231 12.44 -29.00 -5.92
N PRO A 232 12.73 -29.94 -6.85
CA PRO A 232 12.59 -29.70 -8.30
C PRO A 232 11.17 -29.31 -8.73
N GLY A 233 10.15 -29.69 -7.98
CA GLY A 233 8.75 -29.35 -8.21
C GLY A 233 8.32 -27.99 -7.67
N ALA A 234 9.20 -27.26 -6.95
CA ALA A 234 8.86 -25.94 -6.41
C ALA A 234 8.62 -24.91 -7.50
N GLN A 235 7.69 -23.99 -7.25
CA GLN A 235 7.35 -22.88 -8.13
C GLN A 235 7.40 -21.55 -7.39
N LEU A 236 7.88 -20.50 -8.07
CA LEU A 236 7.91 -19.12 -7.59
C LEU A 236 6.91 -18.29 -8.39
N VAL A 237 5.92 -17.74 -7.71
CA VAL A 237 4.98 -16.76 -8.29
C VAL A 237 5.47 -15.35 -7.94
N VAL A 238 5.75 -14.54 -8.98
CA VAL A 238 6.08 -13.12 -8.81
C VAL A 238 4.90 -12.29 -9.27
N ALA A 239 4.19 -11.75 -8.29
CA ALA A 239 2.98 -10.98 -8.51
C ALA A 239 3.26 -9.47 -8.48
N GLY A 240 2.58 -8.73 -9.37
CA GLY A 240 2.69 -7.28 -9.47
C GLY A 240 3.36 -6.80 -10.75
N GLY A 241 3.04 -5.56 -11.11
CA GLY A 241 3.62 -4.86 -12.26
C GLY A 241 4.69 -3.84 -11.83
N ALA A 242 5.32 -3.22 -12.82
CA ALA A 242 6.26 -2.13 -12.60
C ALA A 242 5.62 -0.93 -11.89
N SER A 243 6.38 -0.25 -11.02
CA SER A 243 5.97 1.02 -10.42
C SER A 243 6.09 2.17 -11.44
N LEU A 244 5.82 3.41 -10.99
CA LEU A 244 5.99 4.61 -11.82
C LEU A 244 7.47 4.95 -12.11
N LEU A 245 8.38 4.32 -11.38
CA LEU A 245 9.83 4.53 -11.54
C LEU A 245 10.37 3.65 -12.68
N ASP A 246 11.49 4.05 -13.25
CA ASP A 246 12.19 3.24 -14.23
C ASP A 246 12.91 2.07 -13.55
N HIS A 247 12.48 0.87 -13.85
CA HIS A 247 13.07 -0.38 -13.35
C HIS A 247 13.76 -1.22 -14.43
N ALA A 248 13.90 -0.70 -15.65
CA ALA A 248 14.41 -1.48 -16.80
C ALA A 248 15.76 -2.14 -16.51
N GLY A 249 16.69 -1.43 -15.91
CA GLY A 249 18.01 -1.97 -15.54
C GLY A 249 17.93 -3.08 -14.48
N TYR A 250 17.02 -2.97 -13.51
CA TYR A 250 16.83 -4.02 -12.51
C TYR A 250 16.08 -5.22 -13.09
N GLU A 251 15.09 -5.00 -13.92
CA GLU A 251 14.37 -6.06 -14.64
C GLU A 251 15.32 -6.86 -15.52
N ALA A 252 16.22 -6.21 -16.26
CA ALA A 252 17.24 -6.89 -17.06
C ALA A 252 18.14 -7.78 -16.18
N ARG A 253 18.54 -7.34 -15.00
CA ARG A 253 19.31 -8.17 -14.04
C ARG A 253 18.52 -9.37 -13.55
N CYS A 254 17.23 -9.23 -13.25
CA CYS A 254 16.36 -10.34 -12.88
C CYS A 254 16.24 -11.37 -14.02
N CYS A 255 16.03 -10.90 -15.26
CA CYS A 255 15.97 -11.77 -16.44
C CYS A 255 17.29 -12.52 -16.65
N ALA A 256 18.43 -11.84 -16.57
CA ALA A 256 19.75 -12.48 -16.68
C ALA A 256 19.98 -13.53 -15.57
N ALA A 257 19.48 -13.28 -14.34
CA ALA A 257 19.57 -14.27 -13.27
C ALA A 257 18.70 -15.50 -13.56
N LEU A 258 17.48 -15.31 -14.06
CA LEU A 258 16.59 -16.41 -14.46
C LEU A 258 17.21 -17.28 -15.55
N GLU A 259 17.82 -16.67 -16.57
CA GLU A 259 18.54 -17.37 -17.65
C GLU A 259 19.75 -18.13 -17.11
N ARG A 260 20.60 -17.48 -16.31
CA ARG A 260 21.78 -18.09 -15.69
C ARG A 260 21.44 -19.30 -14.84
N GLU A 261 20.36 -19.26 -14.11
CA GLU A 261 19.90 -20.35 -13.22
C GLU A 261 19.02 -21.38 -13.97
N GLY A 262 18.78 -21.23 -15.26
CA GLY A 262 17.97 -22.15 -16.08
C GLY A 262 16.48 -22.17 -15.63
N LEU A 263 15.98 -21.07 -15.07
CA LEU A 263 14.62 -20.95 -14.57
C LEU A 263 13.69 -20.43 -15.67
N ALA A 264 12.96 -21.34 -16.32
CA ALA A 264 11.97 -20.96 -17.32
C ALA A 264 10.81 -20.18 -16.69
N VAL A 265 10.34 -19.13 -17.40
CA VAL A 265 9.25 -18.25 -16.97
C VAL A 265 7.99 -18.51 -17.78
N GLY A 266 6.85 -18.57 -17.14
CA GLY A 266 5.54 -18.73 -17.77
C GLY A 266 4.57 -19.57 -16.94
N THR A 267 3.35 -19.71 -17.42
CA THR A 267 2.33 -20.57 -16.80
C THR A 267 2.82 -22.02 -16.70
N GLY A 268 2.74 -22.61 -15.52
CA GLY A 268 3.21 -23.97 -15.26
C GLY A 268 4.72 -24.13 -15.23
N ARG A 269 5.49 -23.06 -15.37
CA ARG A 269 6.95 -23.07 -15.31
C ARG A 269 7.45 -22.88 -13.89
N PRO A 270 8.75 -23.09 -13.64
CA PRO A 270 9.38 -22.83 -12.33
C PRO A 270 9.12 -21.42 -11.79
N VAL A 271 9.10 -20.43 -12.65
CA VAL A 271 8.79 -19.04 -12.28
C VAL A 271 7.58 -18.56 -13.08
N ILE A 272 6.60 -18.00 -12.37
CA ILE A 272 5.37 -17.46 -12.97
C ILE A 272 5.33 -15.97 -12.68
N ARG A 273 5.39 -15.13 -13.73
CA ARG A 273 5.16 -13.68 -13.61
C ARG A 273 3.70 -13.39 -13.95
N THR A 274 2.92 -12.97 -12.97
CA THR A 274 1.49 -12.68 -13.20
C THR A 274 1.25 -11.31 -13.84
N GLY A 275 2.20 -10.36 -13.69
CA GLY A 275 1.88 -8.95 -13.86
C GLY A 275 0.96 -8.45 -12.74
N PRO A 276 0.22 -7.35 -12.95
CA PRO A 276 -0.78 -6.88 -12.01
C PRO A 276 -1.85 -7.95 -11.77
N VAL A 277 -2.18 -8.20 -10.51
CA VAL A 277 -3.21 -9.16 -10.07
C VAL A 277 -4.44 -8.38 -9.64
N ASP A 278 -5.61 -8.86 -10.03
CA ASP A 278 -6.86 -8.27 -9.58
C ASP A 278 -7.00 -8.37 -8.05
N GLN A 279 -7.52 -7.32 -7.44
CA GLN A 279 -7.64 -7.26 -5.99
C GLN A 279 -8.49 -8.40 -5.41
N ALA A 280 -9.47 -8.86 -6.18
CA ALA A 280 -10.33 -9.99 -5.80
C ALA A 280 -9.56 -11.32 -5.72
N ASP A 281 -8.50 -11.48 -6.53
CA ASP A 281 -7.69 -12.70 -6.59
C ASP A 281 -6.56 -12.71 -5.55
N MET A 282 -6.22 -11.56 -4.95
CA MET A 282 -5.13 -11.47 -3.99
C MET A 282 -5.30 -12.39 -2.76
N PRO A 283 -6.49 -12.51 -2.14
CA PRO A 283 -6.68 -13.45 -1.02
C PRO A 283 -6.41 -14.90 -1.45
N SER A 284 -6.91 -15.31 -2.61
CA SER A 284 -6.65 -16.63 -3.18
C SER A 284 -5.18 -16.86 -3.45
N LEU A 285 -4.49 -15.85 -4.01
CA LEU A 285 -3.06 -15.92 -4.28
C LEU A 285 -2.24 -16.14 -3.00
N TYR A 286 -2.59 -15.47 -1.90
CA TYR A 286 -1.94 -15.72 -0.60
C TYR A 286 -2.26 -17.14 -0.10
N ARG A 287 -3.51 -17.59 -0.13
CA ARG A 287 -3.90 -18.92 0.40
C ARG A 287 -3.27 -20.08 -0.34
N ILE A 288 -3.11 -19.98 -1.68
CA ILE A 288 -2.49 -21.04 -2.49
C ILE A 288 -0.96 -21.06 -2.37
N ALA A 289 -0.33 -20.02 -1.83
CA ALA A 289 1.09 -19.99 -1.57
C ALA A 289 1.43 -20.70 -0.26
N ASP A 290 2.51 -21.49 -0.26
CA ASP A 290 3.05 -22.09 0.97
C ASP A 290 3.76 -21.06 1.84
N THR A 291 4.36 -20.03 1.22
CA THR A 291 5.09 -18.97 1.92
C THR A 291 5.16 -17.72 1.07
N LEU A 292 4.94 -16.55 1.69
CA LEU A 292 5.30 -15.26 1.13
C LEU A 292 6.79 -14.98 1.39
N VAL A 293 7.56 -14.71 0.33
CA VAL A 293 8.98 -14.35 0.41
C VAL A 293 9.13 -12.87 0.10
N PHE A 294 9.39 -12.09 1.13
CA PHE A 294 9.34 -10.63 1.07
C PHE A 294 10.55 -9.97 1.79
N PRO A 295 11.80 -10.29 1.37
CA PRO A 295 13.02 -9.74 1.97
C PRO A 295 13.34 -8.35 1.42
N SER A 296 12.38 -7.42 1.49
CA SER A 296 12.51 -6.08 0.93
C SER A 296 13.67 -5.31 1.57
N LEU A 297 14.35 -4.51 0.76
CA LEU A 297 15.43 -3.62 1.23
C LEU A 297 14.88 -2.39 1.93
N MET A 298 13.70 -1.91 1.52
CA MET A 298 13.04 -0.74 2.08
C MET A 298 11.52 -0.88 1.95
N GLU A 299 10.79 -0.57 3.02
CA GLU A 299 9.33 -0.56 3.06
C GLU A 299 8.78 0.59 3.89
N GLY A 300 7.54 0.98 3.59
CA GLY A 300 6.76 1.83 4.48
C GLY A 300 6.26 1.07 5.70
N TYR A 301 5.63 -0.08 5.44
CA TYR A 301 5.14 -1.01 6.47
C TYR A 301 5.08 -2.47 6.00
N GLY A 302 4.61 -2.73 4.77
CA GLY A 302 4.46 -4.07 4.20
C GLY A 302 3.04 -4.62 4.29
N LEU A 303 2.06 -3.96 3.63
CA LEU A 303 0.66 -4.40 3.58
C LEU A 303 0.51 -5.87 3.21
N CYS A 304 1.23 -6.32 2.17
CA CYS A 304 1.17 -7.71 1.70
C CYS A 304 1.62 -8.74 2.75
N VAL A 305 2.44 -8.34 3.73
CA VAL A 305 2.85 -9.22 4.84
C VAL A 305 1.65 -9.44 5.78
N LEU A 306 0.93 -8.38 6.15
CA LEU A 306 -0.27 -8.49 6.98
C LEU A 306 -1.41 -9.24 6.24
N GLU A 307 -1.55 -9.02 4.94
CA GLU A 307 -2.53 -9.71 4.09
C GLU A 307 -2.24 -11.22 4.02
N ALA A 308 -0.98 -11.60 3.79
CA ALA A 308 -0.55 -12.99 3.79
C ALA A 308 -0.77 -13.66 5.17
N MET A 309 -0.39 -12.97 6.25
CA MET A 309 -0.61 -13.43 7.61
C MET A 309 -2.09 -13.63 7.94
N ALA A 310 -2.95 -12.71 7.50
CA ALA A 310 -4.41 -12.83 7.64
C ALA A 310 -4.96 -14.05 6.90
N CYS A 311 -4.43 -14.35 5.71
CA CYS A 311 -4.75 -15.56 4.95
C CYS A 311 -4.11 -16.84 5.52
N GLY A 312 -3.35 -16.74 6.61
CA GLY A 312 -2.68 -17.87 7.23
C GLY A 312 -1.45 -18.36 6.45
N THR A 313 -0.86 -17.52 5.62
CA THR A 313 0.34 -17.84 4.86
C THR A 313 1.57 -17.43 5.66
N PRO A 314 2.52 -18.35 5.93
CA PRO A 314 3.81 -18.01 6.54
C PRO A 314 4.55 -16.95 5.74
N VAL A 315 5.32 -16.11 6.42
CA VAL A 315 6.04 -15.02 5.77
C VAL A 315 7.53 -15.06 6.10
N ILE A 316 8.36 -14.78 5.09
CA ILE A 316 9.79 -14.50 5.22
C ILE A 316 9.96 -13.02 4.96
N VAL A 317 10.52 -12.28 5.91
CA VAL A 317 10.68 -10.83 5.82
C VAL A 317 12.12 -10.41 6.08
N SER A 318 12.45 -9.19 5.71
CA SER A 318 13.74 -8.59 6.06
C SER A 318 13.88 -8.44 7.58
N ALA A 319 15.05 -8.75 8.12
CA ALA A 319 15.44 -8.45 9.52
C ALA A 319 15.78 -6.95 9.71
N ARG A 320 15.02 -6.08 9.03
CA ARG A 320 15.16 -4.61 9.05
C ARG A 320 13.81 -3.95 9.34
N PRO A 321 13.79 -2.71 9.85
CA PRO A 321 12.56 -1.95 9.90
C PRO A 321 11.89 -1.82 8.52
N PRO A 322 10.55 -1.73 8.50
CA PRO A 322 9.64 -1.65 9.64
C PRO A 322 9.27 -3.01 10.25
N PHE A 323 9.68 -4.15 9.66
CA PHE A 323 9.26 -5.48 10.11
C PHE A 323 9.67 -5.75 11.55
N THR A 324 10.91 -5.37 11.93
CA THR A 324 11.40 -5.51 13.31
C THR A 324 10.71 -4.60 14.33
N GLU A 325 9.84 -3.68 13.88
CA GLU A 325 9.08 -2.81 14.76
C GLU A 325 7.77 -3.42 15.24
N TYR A 326 7.20 -4.36 14.46
CA TYR A 326 5.89 -4.93 14.76
C TYR A 326 5.84 -6.47 14.74
N LEU A 327 6.91 -7.14 14.31
CA LEU A 327 7.02 -8.60 14.33
C LEU A 327 7.99 -9.05 15.41
N ALA A 328 7.51 -9.89 16.30
CA ALA A 328 8.31 -10.53 17.32
C ALA A 328 8.97 -11.84 16.77
N PRO A 329 10.02 -12.34 17.44
CA PRO A 329 10.62 -13.64 17.12
C PRO A 329 9.57 -14.77 17.10
N GLY A 330 9.53 -15.53 16.02
CA GLY A 330 8.59 -16.64 15.84
C GLY A 330 7.28 -16.29 15.12
N GLU A 331 7.01 -15.00 14.85
CA GLU A 331 5.86 -14.55 14.07
C GLU A 331 6.11 -14.57 12.56
N ALA A 332 7.38 -14.42 12.19
CA ALA A 332 7.89 -14.52 10.82
C ALA A 332 9.27 -15.16 10.80
N LEU A 333 9.75 -15.56 9.62
CA LEU A 333 11.15 -15.88 9.40
C LEU A 333 11.87 -14.60 8.96
N SER A 334 12.68 -14.03 9.84
CA SER A 334 13.43 -12.80 9.60
C SER A 334 14.83 -13.13 9.06
N VAL A 335 15.19 -12.53 7.91
CA VAL A 335 16.46 -12.78 7.21
C VAL A 335 17.22 -11.50 6.93
N ASN A 336 18.54 -11.56 6.84
CA ASN A 336 19.30 -10.50 6.20
C ASN A 336 18.93 -10.47 4.70
N PRO A 337 18.35 -9.39 4.18
CA PRO A 337 17.89 -9.33 2.79
C PRO A 337 19.05 -9.37 1.75
N GLU A 338 20.28 -9.15 2.18
CA GLU A 338 21.48 -9.23 1.32
C GLU A 338 22.12 -10.63 1.29
N ASP A 339 21.61 -11.56 2.13
CA ASP A 339 22.10 -12.94 2.22
C ASP A 339 21.12 -13.89 1.52
N THR A 340 21.39 -14.20 0.25
CA THR A 340 20.59 -15.13 -0.55
C THR A 340 20.58 -16.55 0.02
N GLY A 341 21.66 -16.97 0.71
CA GLY A 341 21.73 -18.25 1.41
C GLY A 341 20.77 -18.30 2.59
N ALA A 342 20.71 -17.22 3.39
CA ALA A 342 19.77 -17.10 4.50
C ALA A 342 18.30 -17.08 4.00
N ILE A 343 18.03 -16.43 2.86
CA ILE A 343 16.70 -16.44 2.25
C ILE A 343 16.34 -17.86 1.82
N ALA A 344 17.24 -18.59 1.14
CA ALA A 344 17.01 -19.98 0.72
C ALA A 344 16.78 -20.91 1.94
N ALA A 345 17.59 -20.78 3.00
CA ALA A 345 17.42 -21.55 4.21
C ALA A 345 16.10 -21.26 4.92
N ALA A 346 15.62 -20.01 4.90
CA ALA A 346 14.33 -19.64 5.44
C ALA A 346 13.17 -20.22 4.59
N MET A 347 13.32 -20.23 3.25
CA MET A 347 12.35 -20.88 2.37
C MET A 347 12.24 -22.38 2.70
N GLU A 348 13.35 -23.09 2.84
CA GLU A 348 13.39 -24.50 3.26
C GLU A 348 12.71 -24.69 4.62
N ALA A 349 13.11 -23.88 5.60
CA ALA A 349 12.58 -23.95 6.96
C ALA A 349 11.07 -23.68 7.05
N SER A 350 10.52 -22.88 6.13
CA SER A 350 9.09 -22.57 6.08
C SER A 350 8.23 -23.78 5.66
N LEU A 351 8.83 -24.78 5.03
CA LEU A 351 8.16 -25.99 4.56
C LEU A 351 8.06 -27.04 5.68
N GLU A 352 8.82 -26.93 6.76
CA GLU A 352 8.76 -27.87 7.89
C GLU A 352 7.36 -27.84 8.53
N PRO A 353 6.61 -28.95 8.58
CA PRO A 353 5.19 -28.94 8.99
C PRO A 353 4.94 -28.31 10.36
N GLY A 354 5.77 -28.65 11.35
CA GLY A 354 5.63 -28.10 12.71
C GLY A 354 5.92 -26.60 12.79
N ARG A 355 6.90 -26.12 12.06
CA ARG A 355 7.23 -24.68 11.97
C ARG A 355 6.17 -23.92 11.21
N ARG A 356 5.75 -24.45 10.06
CA ARG A 356 4.67 -23.88 9.25
C ARG A 356 3.40 -23.66 10.06
N GLY A 357 2.98 -24.65 10.84
CA GLY A 357 1.80 -24.54 11.72
C GLY A 357 1.94 -23.41 12.76
N ARG A 358 3.11 -23.28 13.40
CA ARG A 358 3.37 -22.20 14.36
C ARG A 358 3.33 -20.83 13.69
N LEU A 359 4.01 -20.67 12.55
CA LEU A 359 4.06 -19.40 11.81
C LEU A 359 2.67 -18.96 11.34
N ARG A 360 1.85 -19.90 10.87
CA ARG A 360 0.45 -19.62 10.47
C ARG A 360 -0.38 -19.08 11.63
N ASN A 361 -0.29 -19.71 12.79
CA ASN A 361 -1.03 -19.28 13.97
C ASN A 361 -0.54 -17.92 14.47
N ALA A 362 0.77 -17.74 14.64
CA ALA A 362 1.37 -16.49 15.10
C ALA A 362 1.07 -15.33 14.13
N GLY A 363 1.21 -15.54 12.82
CA GLY A 363 0.91 -14.53 11.82
C GLY A 363 -0.55 -14.07 11.86
N ARG A 364 -1.49 -14.99 12.08
CA ARG A 364 -2.92 -14.65 12.23
C ARG A 364 -3.18 -13.78 13.46
N GLU A 365 -2.48 -14.00 14.58
CA GLU A 365 -2.60 -13.13 15.75
C GLU A 365 -2.03 -11.73 15.46
N VAL A 366 -0.89 -11.63 14.75
CA VAL A 366 -0.36 -10.35 14.28
C VAL A 366 -1.40 -9.62 13.41
N ALA A 367 -1.99 -10.30 12.42
CA ALA A 367 -2.98 -9.70 11.55
C ALA A 367 -4.22 -9.21 12.31
N ARG A 368 -4.70 -9.97 13.31
CA ARG A 368 -5.84 -9.56 14.16
C ARG A 368 -5.54 -8.30 14.99
N ALA A 369 -4.29 -8.08 15.37
CA ALA A 369 -3.88 -6.88 16.09
C ALA A 369 -3.75 -5.65 15.17
N HIS A 370 -3.66 -5.86 13.86
CA HIS A 370 -3.44 -4.81 12.86
C HIS A 370 -4.69 -4.61 11.99
N VAL A 371 -5.76 -4.07 12.59
CA VAL A 371 -7.01 -3.79 11.87
C VAL A 371 -7.11 -2.33 11.43
N TRP A 372 -7.75 -2.09 10.29
CA TRP A 372 -7.91 -0.75 9.74
C TRP A 372 -8.63 0.22 10.67
N ASP A 373 -9.60 -0.23 11.46
CA ASP A 373 -10.33 0.64 12.41
C ASP A 373 -9.40 1.18 13.50
N ALA A 374 -8.48 0.36 14.00
CA ALA A 374 -7.46 0.82 14.94
C ALA A 374 -6.46 1.79 14.29
N CYS A 375 -6.09 1.56 13.02
CA CYS A 375 -5.27 2.49 12.24
C CYS A 375 -6.00 3.83 12.08
N ALA A 376 -7.25 3.83 11.62
CA ALA A 376 -8.08 5.03 11.45
C ALA A 376 -8.23 5.81 12.77
N ALA A 377 -8.47 5.12 13.89
CA ALA A 377 -8.57 5.75 15.20
C ALA A 377 -7.30 6.52 15.60
N ARG A 378 -6.11 6.02 15.20
CA ARG A 378 -4.83 6.73 15.45
C ARG A 378 -4.68 8.03 14.65
N HIS A 379 -5.43 8.23 13.57
CA HIS A 379 -5.44 9.48 12.80
C HIS A 379 -6.29 10.58 13.44
N LEU A 380 -7.33 10.20 14.21
CA LEU A 380 -8.33 11.15 14.73
C LEU A 380 -7.75 12.25 15.62
N PRO A 381 -6.76 12.01 16.51
CA PRO A 381 -6.17 13.09 17.30
C PRO A 381 -5.55 14.20 16.43
N THR A 382 -4.84 13.82 15.34
CA THR A 382 -4.23 14.75 14.41
C THR A 382 -5.29 15.49 13.58
N TYR A 383 -6.35 14.80 13.16
CA TYR A 383 -7.47 15.44 12.45
C TYR A 383 -8.20 16.48 13.32
N ALA A 384 -8.41 16.17 14.60
CA ALA A 384 -9.04 17.09 15.54
C ALA A 384 -8.22 18.38 15.78
N GLU A 385 -6.91 18.35 15.54
CA GLU A 385 -6.07 19.54 15.68
C GLU A 385 -6.16 20.46 14.45
N LEU A 386 -6.52 19.91 13.29
CA LEU A 386 -6.61 20.64 12.02
C LEU A 386 -8.04 21.08 11.69
N ALA A 387 -9.04 20.38 12.23
CA ALA A 387 -10.44 20.71 12.00
C ALA A 387 -10.77 22.08 12.62
N PRO A 388 -11.64 22.90 11.97
CA PRO A 388 -12.15 24.13 12.55
C PRO A 388 -12.79 23.87 13.91
N ARG A 389 -12.55 24.74 14.90
CA ARG A 389 -13.05 24.57 16.28
C ARG A 389 -14.57 24.66 16.40
N ASP A 390 -15.26 25.17 15.38
CA ASP A 390 -16.70 25.41 15.32
C ASP A 390 -17.43 24.48 14.31
N ALA A 391 -16.83 23.33 13.96
CA ALA A 391 -17.51 22.36 13.11
C ALA A 391 -18.82 21.91 13.80
N PRO A 392 -20.01 22.13 13.19
CA PRO A 392 -21.28 21.79 13.84
C PRO A 392 -21.36 20.28 14.06
N VAL A 393 -21.80 19.88 15.26
CA VAL A 393 -22.16 18.50 15.55
C VAL A 393 -23.41 18.18 14.73
N LEU A 394 -23.22 17.61 13.54
CA LEU A 394 -24.34 17.15 12.74
C LEU A 394 -25.01 15.95 13.42
N PRO A 395 -26.36 15.93 13.52
CA PRO A 395 -27.05 14.78 14.09
C PRO A 395 -26.77 13.52 13.27
N ALA A 396 -26.61 12.39 13.93
CA ALA A 396 -26.40 11.11 13.30
C ALA A 396 -27.47 10.84 12.23
N ALA A 397 -27.09 10.74 10.97
CA ALA A 397 -28.00 10.40 9.90
C ALA A 397 -28.37 8.91 10.01
N THR A 398 -29.61 8.64 10.39
CA THR A 398 -30.24 7.33 10.27
C THR A 398 -30.58 7.11 8.79
N GLY A 399 -29.89 6.19 8.10
CA GLY A 399 -30.34 5.66 6.82
C GLY A 399 -29.40 5.91 5.62
N ALA A 400 -28.98 4.82 5.03
CA ALA A 400 -28.12 4.71 3.84
C ALA A 400 -28.84 5.03 2.49
N ALA A 401 -29.58 6.15 2.42
CA ALA A 401 -30.42 6.40 1.25
C ALA A 401 -30.45 7.86 0.77
N ALA A 402 -29.29 8.48 0.51
CA ALA A 402 -29.30 9.84 -0.08
C ALA A 402 -28.10 10.19 -0.99
N TRP A 403 -27.29 9.26 -1.42
CA TRP A 403 -26.05 9.61 -2.16
C TRP A 403 -26.11 9.45 -3.69
N ASN A 404 -27.32 9.21 -4.27
CA ASN A 404 -27.46 9.03 -5.72
C ASN A 404 -27.83 10.29 -6.51
N THR A 405 -27.75 11.50 -5.94
CA THR A 405 -28.20 12.73 -6.61
C THR A 405 -27.21 13.89 -6.60
N LEU A 406 -25.91 13.66 -6.64
CA LEU A 406 -24.97 14.68 -7.11
C LEU A 406 -24.68 14.44 -8.60
N ARG A 407 -25.72 14.65 -9.45
CA ARG A 407 -25.51 14.92 -10.87
C ARG A 407 -24.93 16.34 -10.97
N ILE A 408 -23.67 16.43 -11.36
CA ILE A 408 -23.10 17.66 -11.89
C ILE A 408 -23.87 17.96 -13.19
N PRO A 409 -24.48 19.14 -13.38
CA PRO A 409 -25.08 19.51 -14.66
C PRO A 409 -24.02 19.42 -15.76
N ARG A 410 -24.28 18.62 -16.77
CA ARG A 410 -23.62 18.77 -18.05
C ARG A 410 -24.33 19.96 -18.70
N ASP A 411 -23.63 21.09 -18.80
CA ASP A 411 -23.89 22.23 -19.67
C ASP A 411 -23.49 23.54 -18.98
N ALA A 412 -22.27 23.99 -19.27
CA ALA A 412 -21.85 25.35 -19.60
C ALA A 412 -20.31 25.35 -19.87
#